data_54e130bb1675a0548f0cb9c8c162a658
#
_entry.id   54e130bb1675a0548f0cb9c8c162a658
#
_cell.length_a   1.000
_cell.length_b   1.000
_cell.length_c   1.000
_cell.angle_alpha   90.00
_cell.angle_beta   90.00
_cell.angle_gamma   90.00
#
_symmetry.space_group_name_H-M   'P 1'
#
loop_
_entity.id
_entity.type
_entity.pdbx_description
1 polymer ?
#
loop_
_entity_poly.entity_id
_entity_poly.type
_entity_poly.pdbx_seq_one_letter_code
_entity_poly.pdbx_strand_id
1 'polypeptide(L)'
;AMKTAIDTTGAGSGGTRNISGTTHYHVALESEIARWHKMESALIHTSAFVANEWTLISLTKIIDDIEFVSDDNNHASLIQGILKSKAKKHLFKHNDMQDLEDKLKAVKGTPCLIFESVYSMEGDVATIKEILDLADKYKAITYIDEVHAVGLYGETGAGWLEKIGLQDRVDIVSGSFSKAVGLHGGYIAGDKEVVDAIRSISPGFIFTTSIPPVICAGALASVKYLKDEGGKELRRLHQEKAMELKTLLTDYNIEVYPNETHLVPVMVRDPIKCKKISDTL
;
A
#
# COMPACT_ATOMS: atom_id res chain seq x y z
N ALA A 1 14.61 -20.21 -3.32
CA ALA A 1 14.40 -19.15 -4.33
C ALA A 1 15.55 -18.15 -4.35
N MET A 2 15.85 -17.43 -3.25
CA MET A 2 16.90 -16.38 -3.24
C MET A 2 18.30 -16.94 -3.55
N LYS A 3 18.73 -18.05 -2.95
CA LYS A 3 20.03 -18.69 -3.27
C LYS A 3 20.15 -19.01 -4.75
N THR A 4 19.15 -19.66 -5.33
CA THR A 4 19.10 -19.97 -6.76
C THR A 4 19.21 -18.72 -7.63
N ALA A 5 18.51 -17.64 -7.24
CA ALA A 5 18.58 -16.36 -7.97
C ALA A 5 19.97 -15.72 -7.91
N ILE A 6 20.67 -15.76 -6.76
CA ILE A 6 22.06 -15.29 -6.65
C ILE A 6 22.96 -16.09 -7.58
N ASP A 7 22.85 -17.42 -7.57
CA ASP A 7 23.70 -18.31 -8.36
C ASP A 7 23.51 -18.11 -9.87
N THR A 8 22.30 -17.75 -10.30
CA THR A 8 21.94 -17.66 -11.74
C THR A 8 21.96 -16.25 -12.31
N THR A 9 21.73 -15.20 -11.48
CA THR A 9 21.60 -13.82 -11.96
C THR A 9 22.52 -12.83 -11.26
N GLY A 10 23.24 -13.27 -10.23
CA GLY A 10 24.07 -12.39 -9.39
C GLY A 10 23.24 -11.57 -8.38
N ALA A 11 23.93 -10.71 -7.62
CA ALA A 11 23.36 -9.96 -6.51
C ALA A 11 22.57 -8.70 -6.94
N GLY A 12 22.96 -8.06 -8.04
CA GLY A 12 22.41 -6.80 -8.50
C GLY A 12 21.70 -6.88 -9.84
N SER A 13 20.91 -5.87 -10.17
CA SER A 13 20.15 -5.81 -11.43
C SER A 13 20.95 -5.26 -12.62
N GLY A 14 22.04 -4.56 -12.37
CA GLY A 14 22.92 -3.99 -13.40
C GLY A 14 22.40 -2.75 -14.13
N GLY A 15 21.20 -2.26 -13.81
CA GLY A 15 20.64 -1.07 -14.45
C GLY A 15 19.20 -0.78 -14.09
N THR A 16 18.61 0.18 -14.81
CA THR A 16 17.18 0.52 -14.67
C THR A 16 16.31 -0.51 -15.40
N ARG A 17 15.02 -0.56 -15.03
CA ARG A 17 14.07 -1.52 -15.58
C ARG A 17 13.96 -1.45 -17.11
N ASN A 18 13.96 -0.27 -17.69
CA ASN A 18 13.74 -0.07 -19.12
C ASN A 18 15.00 -0.28 -19.99
N ILE A 19 16.18 -0.45 -19.38
CA ILE A 19 17.44 -0.68 -20.13
C ILE A 19 17.90 -2.12 -19.95
N SER A 20 18.39 -2.50 -18.76
CA SER A 20 19.01 -3.81 -18.52
C SER A 20 18.57 -4.45 -17.19
N GLY A 21 17.84 -3.71 -16.35
CA GLY A 21 17.51 -4.16 -15.00
C GLY A 21 16.26 -5.03 -14.88
N THR A 22 15.58 -5.38 -15.99
CA THR A 22 14.44 -6.29 -15.98
C THR A 22 14.87 -7.73 -16.16
N THR A 23 14.49 -8.58 -15.23
CA THR A 23 14.68 -10.03 -15.31
C THR A 23 13.34 -10.76 -15.29
N HIS A 24 13.35 -12.06 -15.58
CA HIS A 24 12.14 -12.89 -15.47
C HIS A 24 11.54 -12.89 -14.06
N TYR A 25 12.34 -12.69 -12.99
CA TYR A 25 11.82 -12.56 -11.62
C TYR A 25 10.96 -11.32 -11.42
N HIS A 26 11.32 -10.19 -12.03
CA HIS A 26 10.51 -8.97 -11.99
C HIS A 26 9.16 -9.20 -12.67
N VAL A 27 9.18 -9.74 -13.89
CA VAL A 27 7.97 -10.00 -14.68
C VAL A 27 7.06 -10.99 -13.96
N ALA A 28 7.63 -12.07 -13.41
CA ALA A 28 6.87 -13.09 -12.69
C ALA A 28 6.24 -12.53 -11.40
N LEU A 29 6.97 -11.67 -10.67
CA LEU A 29 6.46 -11.04 -9.46
C LEU A 29 5.34 -10.02 -9.77
N GLU A 30 5.52 -9.16 -10.78
CA GLU A 30 4.47 -8.22 -11.24
C GLU A 30 3.20 -8.98 -11.65
N SER A 31 3.35 -10.05 -12.42
CA SER A 31 2.21 -10.90 -12.82
C SER A 31 1.53 -11.59 -11.63
N GLU A 32 2.29 -12.01 -10.62
CA GLU A 32 1.73 -12.62 -9.41
C GLU A 32 0.96 -11.62 -8.55
N ILE A 33 1.49 -10.40 -8.41
CA ILE A 33 0.84 -9.30 -7.67
C ILE A 33 -0.46 -8.90 -8.37
N ALA A 34 -0.44 -8.71 -9.68
CA ALA A 34 -1.64 -8.37 -10.46
C ALA A 34 -2.75 -9.40 -10.20
N ARG A 35 -2.44 -10.70 -10.30
CA ARG A 35 -3.40 -11.78 -10.00
C ARG A 35 -3.86 -11.78 -8.55
N TRP A 36 -2.98 -11.46 -7.60
CA TRP A 36 -3.32 -11.43 -6.16
C TRP A 36 -4.37 -10.36 -5.85
N HIS A 37 -4.22 -9.19 -6.47
CA HIS A 37 -5.18 -8.09 -6.32
C HIS A 37 -6.35 -8.13 -7.30
N LYS A 38 -6.42 -9.13 -8.18
CA LYS A 38 -7.41 -9.22 -9.29
C LYS A 38 -7.34 -8.02 -10.25
N MET A 39 -6.15 -7.47 -10.43
CA MET A 39 -5.86 -6.37 -11.34
C MET A 39 -5.24 -6.87 -12.64
N GLU A 40 -5.29 -6.05 -13.70
CA GLU A 40 -4.75 -6.41 -15.01
C GLU A 40 -3.22 -6.40 -15.05
N SER A 41 -2.61 -5.46 -14.32
CA SER A 41 -1.16 -5.26 -14.32
C SER A 41 -0.65 -4.78 -12.96
N ALA A 42 0.66 -4.93 -12.75
CA ALA A 42 1.36 -4.37 -11.59
C ALA A 42 2.73 -3.84 -11.98
N LEU A 43 3.26 -2.92 -11.18
CA LEU A 43 4.58 -2.31 -11.36
C LEU A 43 5.32 -2.28 -10.04
N ILE A 44 6.53 -2.86 -10.02
CA ILE A 44 7.37 -2.91 -8.82
C ILE A 44 8.25 -1.66 -8.74
N HIS A 45 8.32 -1.07 -7.56
CA HIS A 45 9.17 0.05 -7.19
C HIS A 45 10.14 -0.32 -6.07
N THR A 46 11.20 0.49 -5.89
CA THR A 46 12.21 0.26 -4.86
C THR A 46 11.68 0.34 -3.43
N SER A 47 10.55 1.00 -3.21
CA SER A 47 9.81 1.00 -1.94
C SER A 47 8.35 1.39 -2.19
N ALA A 48 7.46 1.14 -1.22
CA ALA A 48 6.09 1.64 -1.25
C ALA A 48 6.05 3.18 -1.23
N PHE A 49 7.01 3.82 -0.53
CA PHE A 49 7.13 5.28 -0.55
C PHE A 49 7.33 5.81 -1.98
N VAL A 50 8.28 5.21 -2.71
CA VAL A 50 8.57 5.56 -4.11
C VAL A 50 7.38 5.23 -5.03
N ALA A 51 6.71 4.09 -4.80
CA ALA A 51 5.52 3.69 -5.54
C ALA A 51 4.42 4.75 -5.41
N ASN A 52 4.06 5.13 -4.18
CA ASN A 52 3.02 6.13 -3.90
C ASN A 52 3.39 7.50 -4.48
N GLU A 53 4.57 8.00 -4.13
CA GLU A 53 5.01 9.35 -4.56
C GLU A 53 5.01 9.49 -6.08
N TRP A 54 5.67 8.56 -6.77
CA TRP A 54 5.83 8.70 -8.22
C TRP A 54 4.60 8.30 -9.03
N THR A 55 3.74 7.45 -8.50
CA THR A 55 2.43 7.18 -9.13
C THR A 55 1.59 8.46 -9.13
N LEU A 56 1.41 9.11 -7.98
CA LEU A 56 0.61 10.32 -7.88
C LEU A 56 1.17 11.47 -8.73
N ILE A 57 2.49 11.64 -8.78
CA ILE A 57 3.13 12.61 -9.69
C ILE A 57 2.86 12.24 -11.15
N SER A 58 2.91 10.96 -11.51
CA SER A 58 2.71 10.53 -12.90
C SER A 58 1.26 10.67 -13.35
N LEU A 59 0.30 10.43 -12.46
CA LEU A 59 -1.13 10.61 -12.78
C LEU A 59 -1.44 12.03 -13.29
N THR A 60 -0.77 13.06 -12.80
CA THR A 60 -0.96 14.44 -13.28
C THR A 60 -0.44 14.70 -14.69
N LYS A 61 0.30 13.75 -15.26
CA LYS A 61 0.78 13.81 -16.65
C LYS A 61 -0.04 12.95 -17.60
N ILE A 62 -0.86 12.06 -17.04
CA ILE A 62 -1.70 11.10 -17.77
C ILE A 62 -3.11 11.63 -17.88
N ILE A 63 -3.58 12.30 -16.80
CA ILE A 63 -4.97 12.74 -16.67
C ILE A 63 -4.96 14.26 -16.56
N ASP A 64 -5.56 14.91 -17.55
CA ASP A 64 -5.74 16.36 -17.54
C ASP A 64 -6.67 16.77 -16.39
N ASP A 65 -6.38 17.91 -15.78
CA ASP A 65 -7.19 18.53 -14.73
C ASP A 65 -7.49 17.61 -13.51
N ILE A 66 -6.60 16.67 -13.21
CA ILE A 66 -6.73 15.83 -12.02
C ILE A 66 -6.65 16.68 -10.74
N GLU A 67 -7.60 16.48 -9.83
CA GLU A 67 -7.61 17.07 -8.49
C GLU A 67 -7.63 15.95 -7.45
N PHE A 68 -6.70 15.98 -6.50
CA PHE A 68 -6.61 14.96 -5.46
C PHE A 68 -7.53 15.26 -4.28
N VAL A 69 -8.33 14.28 -3.89
CA VAL A 69 -9.16 14.30 -2.68
C VAL A 69 -8.56 13.29 -1.70
N SER A 70 -7.93 13.76 -0.64
CA SER A 70 -7.07 12.94 0.22
C SER A 70 -7.57 12.95 1.65
N ASP A 71 -7.58 11.76 2.28
CA ASP A 71 -7.74 11.65 3.73
C ASP A 71 -6.60 12.41 4.43
N ASP A 72 -6.90 13.14 5.51
CA ASP A 72 -5.92 13.96 6.22
C ASP A 72 -4.95 13.14 7.10
N ASN A 73 -5.27 11.87 7.39
CA ASN A 73 -4.41 10.92 8.08
C ASN A 73 -3.53 10.06 7.14
N ASN A 74 -3.56 10.30 5.83
CA ASN A 74 -2.77 9.55 4.88
C ASN A 74 -1.27 9.57 5.20
N HIS A 75 -0.59 8.46 4.89
CA HIS A 75 0.85 8.29 5.08
C HIS A 75 1.66 9.36 4.33
N ALA A 76 2.82 9.73 4.91
CA ALA A 76 3.73 10.74 4.37
C ALA A 76 4.08 10.55 2.88
N SER A 77 4.14 9.32 2.37
CA SER A 77 4.43 9.04 0.95
C SER A 77 3.32 9.54 0.02
N LEU A 78 2.06 9.38 0.41
CA LEU A 78 0.89 9.89 -0.33
C LEU A 78 0.87 11.41 -0.28
N ILE A 79 1.07 11.99 0.92
CA ILE A 79 1.15 13.43 1.11
C ILE A 79 2.27 14.03 0.24
N GLN A 80 3.46 13.44 0.23
CA GLN A 80 4.59 13.92 -0.59
C GLN A 80 4.31 13.80 -2.09
N GLY A 81 3.68 12.71 -2.53
CA GLY A 81 3.25 12.55 -3.92
C GLY A 81 2.30 13.65 -4.36
N ILE A 82 1.27 13.92 -3.55
CA ILE A 82 0.29 14.99 -3.79
C ILE A 82 0.98 16.36 -3.83
N LEU A 83 1.84 16.67 -2.86
CA LEU A 83 2.52 17.97 -2.79
C LEU A 83 3.46 18.20 -3.98
N LYS A 84 4.26 17.18 -4.34
CA LYS A 84 5.23 17.28 -5.45
C LYS A 84 4.57 17.27 -6.82
N SER A 85 3.39 16.69 -6.95
CA SER A 85 2.60 16.71 -8.19
C SER A 85 2.17 18.10 -8.61
N LYS A 86 2.02 19.02 -7.63
CA LYS A 86 1.48 20.39 -7.78
C LYS A 86 0.01 20.44 -8.24
N ALA A 87 -0.68 19.30 -8.32
CA ALA A 87 -2.11 19.28 -8.57
C ALA A 87 -2.88 19.92 -7.44
N LYS A 88 -4.06 20.39 -7.75
CA LYS A 88 -4.98 20.90 -6.72
C LYS A 88 -5.39 19.77 -5.79
N LYS A 89 -5.45 20.05 -4.49
CA LYS A 89 -5.79 19.09 -3.47
C LYS A 89 -6.92 19.56 -2.57
N HIS A 90 -7.70 18.61 -2.13
CA HIS A 90 -8.77 18.76 -1.15
C HIS A 90 -8.52 17.76 -0.03
N LEU A 91 -8.34 18.22 1.19
CA LEU A 91 -8.18 17.34 2.33
C LEU A 91 -9.54 17.16 3.00
N PHE A 92 -9.95 15.93 3.25
CA PHE A 92 -11.12 15.61 4.05
C PHE A 92 -10.72 15.03 5.39
N LYS A 93 -11.52 15.28 6.40
CA LYS A 93 -11.30 14.77 7.75
C LYS A 93 -11.44 13.26 7.75
N HIS A 94 -10.50 12.62 8.44
CA HIS A 94 -10.43 11.19 8.54
C HIS A 94 -11.78 10.54 8.89
N ASN A 95 -12.21 9.60 8.03
CA ASN A 95 -13.47 8.87 8.16
C ASN A 95 -14.75 9.75 8.27
N ASP A 96 -14.69 11.03 7.86
CA ASP A 96 -15.86 11.93 7.80
C ASP A 96 -16.45 11.95 6.38
N MET A 97 -17.48 11.15 6.16
CA MET A 97 -18.13 10.99 4.85
C MET A 97 -18.86 12.24 4.38
N GLN A 98 -19.33 13.08 5.32
CA GLN A 98 -19.97 14.35 4.95
C GLN A 98 -18.91 15.34 4.44
N ASP A 99 -17.78 15.45 5.14
CA ASP A 99 -16.67 16.32 4.69
C ASP A 99 -16.08 15.80 3.37
N LEU A 100 -15.93 14.47 3.21
CA LEU A 100 -15.51 13.87 1.94
C LEU A 100 -16.45 14.25 0.78
N GLU A 101 -17.77 14.11 0.98
CA GLU A 101 -18.73 14.47 -0.06
C GLU A 101 -18.65 15.96 -0.41
N ASP A 102 -18.49 16.85 0.59
CA ASP A 102 -18.37 18.27 0.35
C ASP A 102 -17.07 18.64 -0.39
N LYS A 103 -15.96 17.91 -0.15
CA LYS A 103 -14.73 18.06 -0.95
C LYS A 103 -14.92 17.60 -2.39
N LEU A 104 -15.58 16.45 -2.59
CA LEU A 104 -15.88 15.93 -3.93
C LEU A 104 -16.76 16.90 -4.74
N LYS A 105 -17.76 17.53 -4.13
CA LYS A 105 -18.57 18.58 -4.76
C LYS A 105 -17.76 19.82 -5.16
N ALA A 106 -16.66 20.10 -4.47
CA ALA A 106 -15.80 21.26 -4.76
C ALA A 106 -14.78 21.02 -5.88
N VAL A 107 -14.58 19.77 -6.30
CA VAL A 107 -13.70 19.40 -7.43
C VAL A 107 -14.30 19.95 -8.72
N LYS A 108 -13.45 20.52 -9.58
CA LYS A 108 -13.83 21.05 -10.89
C LYS A 108 -13.30 20.22 -12.06
N GLY A 109 -12.21 19.52 -11.83
CA GLY A 109 -11.57 18.61 -12.79
C GLY A 109 -11.94 17.14 -12.55
N THR A 110 -11.00 16.25 -12.80
CA THR A 110 -11.15 14.81 -12.56
C THR A 110 -10.76 14.48 -11.11
N PRO A 111 -11.70 14.05 -10.25
CA PRO A 111 -11.37 13.70 -8.86
C PRO A 111 -10.57 12.41 -8.79
N CYS A 112 -9.50 12.41 -7.99
CA CYS A 112 -8.77 11.20 -7.60
C CYS A 112 -8.78 11.09 -6.08
N LEU A 113 -9.47 10.10 -5.57
CA LEU A 113 -9.68 9.86 -4.14
C LEU A 113 -8.58 8.95 -3.60
N ILE A 114 -7.87 9.41 -2.56
CA ILE A 114 -6.68 8.77 -2.01
C ILE A 114 -6.89 8.51 -0.53
N PHE A 115 -6.74 7.24 -0.12
CA PHE A 115 -6.90 6.82 1.27
C PHE A 115 -6.14 5.50 1.54
N GLU A 116 -5.95 5.17 2.83
CA GLU A 116 -5.40 3.87 3.25
C GLU A 116 -6.53 2.94 3.68
N SER A 117 -6.34 1.64 3.55
CA SER A 117 -7.29 0.67 4.09
C SER A 117 -7.16 0.52 5.60
N VAL A 118 -5.92 0.43 6.08
CA VAL A 118 -5.56 0.36 7.50
C VAL A 118 -4.53 1.43 7.80
N TYR A 119 -4.86 2.34 8.69
CA TYR A 119 -4.00 3.47 9.07
C TYR A 119 -2.95 3.08 10.10
N SER A 120 -1.72 3.51 9.87
CA SER A 120 -0.55 3.01 10.61
C SER A 120 -0.49 3.46 12.08
N MET A 121 -0.99 4.65 12.41
CA MET A 121 -0.81 5.26 13.73
C MET A 121 -1.89 4.84 14.70
N GLU A 122 -3.15 4.93 14.30
CA GLU A 122 -4.31 4.58 15.09
C GLU A 122 -4.66 3.09 14.98
N GLY A 123 -4.30 2.48 13.86
CA GLY A 123 -4.63 1.09 13.56
C GLY A 123 -6.09 0.89 13.17
N ASP A 124 -6.81 1.95 12.91
CA ASP A 124 -8.20 1.88 12.45
C ASP A 124 -8.30 1.61 10.94
N VAL A 125 -9.51 1.40 10.49
CA VAL A 125 -9.86 1.05 9.11
C VAL A 125 -10.69 2.18 8.50
N ALA A 126 -10.41 2.51 7.25
CA ALA A 126 -11.26 3.41 6.49
C ALA A 126 -12.68 2.85 6.36
N THR A 127 -13.67 3.73 6.30
CA THR A 127 -15.05 3.39 5.93
C THR A 127 -15.14 3.11 4.42
N ILE A 128 -14.41 2.07 3.97
CA ILE A 128 -14.09 1.82 2.55
C ILE A 128 -15.34 1.75 1.67
N LYS A 129 -16.39 1.07 2.14
CA LYS A 129 -17.61 0.91 1.34
C LYS A 129 -18.25 2.26 1.04
N GLU A 130 -18.41 3.11 2.05
CA GLU A 130 -19.00 4.44 1.95
C GLU A 130 -18.13 5.37 1.10
N ILE A 131 -16.81 5.27 1.25
CA ILE A 131 -15.83 6.00 0.42
C ILE A 131 -15.99 5.62 -1.05
N LEU A 132 -16.09 4.31 -1.36
CA LEU A 132 -16.27 3.83 -2.72
C LEU A 132 -17.66 4.16 -3.29
N ASP A 133 -18.71 4.18 -2.46
CA ASP A 133 -20.05 4.62 -2.89
C ASP A 133 -20.03 6.11 -3.30
N LEU A 134 -19.26 6.95 -2.60
CA LEU A 134 -19.03 8.34 -2.99
C LEU A 134 -18.14 8.44 -4.24
N ALA A 135 -17.10 7.62 -4.35
CA ALA A 135 -16.24 7.57 -5.55
C ALA A 135 -17.08 7.28 -6.80
N ASP A 136 -17.94 6.27 -6.77
CA ASP A 136 -18.84 5.92 -7.88
C ASP A 136 -19.79 7.09 -8.19
N LYS A 137 -20.39 7.71 -7.17
CA LYS A 137 -21.32 8.83 -7.32
C LYS A 137 -20.70 10.03 -8.03
N TYR A 138 -19.45 10.34 -7.71
CA TYR A 138 -18.71 11.48 -8.27
C TYR A 138 -17.75 11.10 -9.39
N LYS A 139 -17.73 9.81 -9.82
CA LYS A 139 -16.84 9.26 -10.85
C LYS A 139 -15.37 9.55 -10.53
N ALA A 140 -15.01 9.39 -9.27
CA ALA A 140 -13.65 9.60 -8.82
C ALA A 140 -12.78 8.37 -9.11
N ILE A 141 -11.57 8.60 -9.59
CA ILE A 141 -10.53 7.58 -9.64
C ILE A 141 -10.14 7.24 -8.21
N THR A 142 -9.96 5.97 -7.89
CA THR A 142 -9.64 5.50 -6.56
C THR A 142 -8.20 5.00 -6.45
N TYR A 143 -7.46 5.53 -5.48
CA TYR A 143 -6.13 5.08 -5.11
C TYR A 143 -6.15 4.64 -3.64
N ILE A 144 -5.96 3.35 -3.40
CA ILE A 144 -5.93 2.79 -2.04
C ILE A 144 -4.54 2.27 -1.68
N ASP A 145 -4.05 2.66 -0.49
CA ASP A 145 -2.84 2.09 0.08
C ASP A 145 -3.20 0.92 1.03
N GLU A 146 -2.80 -0.28 0.63
CA GLU A 146 -3.01 -1.53 1.37
C GLU A 146 -1.75 -1.99 2.13
N VAL A 147 -0.74 -1.13 2.29
CA VAL A 147 0.58 -1.48 2.84
C VAL A 147 0.48 -2.15 4.23
N HIS A 148 -0.48 -1.77 5.05
CA HIS A 148 -0.72 -2.35 6.38
C HIS A 148 -1.69 -3.55 6.37
N ALA A 149 -2.26 -3.89 5.23
CA ALA A 149 -3.25 -4.97 5.13
C ALA A 149 -2.76 -6.17 4.31
N VAL A 150 -1.93 -5.94 3.29
CA VAL A 150 -1.38 -6.99 2.43
C VAL A 150 -0.58 -8.01 3.22
N GLY A 151 -0.85 -9.29 2.97
CA GLY A 151 -0.29 -10.45 3.67
C GLY A 151 -1.03 -10.81 4.96
N LEU A 152 -1.89 -9.94 5.49
CA LEU A 152 -2.49 -10.06 6.82
C LEU A 152 -4.01 -10.24 6.82
N TYR A 153 -4.70 -9.79 5.77
CA TYR A 153 -6.16 -9.83 5.65
C TYR A 153 -6.62 -10.43 4.34
N GLY A 154 -7.83 -10.95 4.33
CA GLY A 154 -8.41 -11.66 3.20
C GLY A 154 -8.08 -13.16 3.17
N GLU A 155 -8.79 -13.90 2.36
CA GLU A 155 -8.65 -15.38 2.24
C GLU A 155 -7.25 -15.76 1.74
N THR A 156 -6.75 -15.05 0.73
CA THR A 156 -5.42 -15.27 0.16
C THR A 156 -4.37 -14.31 0.72
N GLY A 157 -4.76 -13.35 1.57
CA GLY A 157 -3.89 -12.30 2.10
C GLY A 157 -3.70 -11.12 1.16
N ALA A 158 -4.59 -10.91 0.19
CA ALA A 158 -4.47 -9.78 -0.74
C ALA A 158 -4.78 -8.41 -0.09
N GLY A 159 -5.27 -8.40 1.14
CA GLY A 159 -5.50 -7.16 1.89
C GLY A 159 -6.92 -7.00 2.40
N TRP A 160 -7.22 -5.79 2.85
CA TRP A 160 -8.53 -5.50 3.45
C TRP A 160 -9.65 -5.50 2.40
N LEU A 161 -9.36 -5.03 1.18
CA LEU A 161 -10.31 -5.09 0.06
C LEU A 161 -10.78 -6.52 -0.22
N GLU A 162 -9.85 -7.49 -0.19
CA GLU A 162 -10.22 -8.91 -0.33
C GLU A 162 -11.10 -9.37 0.82
N LYS A 163 -10.76 -9.00 2.07
CA LYS A 163 -11.52 -9.35 3.26
C LYS A 163 -12.99 -8.93 3.17
N ILE A 164 -13.25 -7.76 2.58
CA ILE A 164 -14.61 -7.21 2.46
C ILE A 164 -15.24 -7.40 1.07
N GLY A 165 -14.53 -8.06 0.14
CA GLY A 165 -15.03 -8.39 -1.19
C GLY A 165 -15.23 -7.19 -2.14
N LEU A 166 -14.40 -6.15 -2.00
CA LEU A 166 -14.50 -4.90 -2.79
C LEU A 166 -13.30 -4.66 -3.72
N GLN A 167 -12.49 -5.69 -4.03
CA GLN A 167 -11.32 -5.56 -4.91
C GLN A 167 -11.65 -5.01 -6.29
N ASP A 168 -12.82 -5.39 -6.84
CA ASP A 168 -13.25 -5.02 -8.19
C ASP A 168 -13.79 -3.57 -8.29
N ARG A 169 -13.76 -2.80 -7.18
CA ARG A 169 -14.27 -1.42 -7.11
C ARG A 169 -13.18 -0.35 -7.03
N VAL A 170 -11.92 -0.74 -7.12
CA VAL A 170 -10.78 0.19 -6.99
C VAL A 170 -9.95 0.17 -8.25
N ASP A 171 -9.45 1.36 -8.66
CA ASP A 171 -8.66 1.52 -9.87
C ASP A 171 -7.18 1.23 -9.63
N ILE A 172 -6.62 1.69 -8.50
CA ILE A 172 -5.20 1.52 -8.18
C ILE A 172 -5.05 1.09 -6.71
N VAL A 173 -4.30 0.01 -6.51
CA VAL A 173 -3.87 -0.48 -5.20
C VAL A 173 -2.37 -0.32 -5.07
N SER A 174 -1.89 0.19 -3.94
CA SER A 174 -0.46 0.13 -3.59
C SER A 174 -0.20 -0.81 -2.43
N GLY A 175 1.01 -1.38 -2.40
CA GLY A 175 1.43 -2.31 -1.37
C GLY A 175 2.94 -2.32 -1.17
N SER A 176 3.38 -3.02 -0.12
CA SER A 176 4.78 -3.12 0.27
C SER A 176 5.24 -4.56 0.44
N PHE A 177 6.51 -4.81 0.08
CA PHE A 177 7.19 -6.07 0.42
C PHE A 177 7.88 -6.01 1.80
N SER A 178 7.99 -4.83 2.42
CA SER A 178 8.79 -4.66 3.64
C SER A 178 8.09 -5.06 4.93
N LYS A 179 6.80 -5.33 4.89
CA LYS A 179 6.00 -5.76 6.05
C LYS A 179 5.76 -7.28 6.04
N ALA A 180 4.55 -7.75 5.83
CA ALA A 180 4.23 -9.18 5.88
C ALA A 180 4.99 -10.05 4.86
N VAL A 181 5.33 -9.51 3.69
CA VAL A 181 6.14 -10.22 2.69
C VAL A 181 7.59 -10.41 3.14
N GLY A 182 8.11 -9.53 4.03
CA GLY A 182 9.41 -9.68 4.71
C GLY A 182 10.62 -9.38 3.83
N LEU A 183 10.48 -8.54 2.79
CA LEU A 183 11.53 -8.19 1.84
C LEU A 183 11.55 -6.69 1.54
N HIS A 184 12.36 -6.25 0.59
CA HIS A 184 12.48 -4.85 0.21
C HIS A 184 11.67 -4.53 -1.04
N GLY A 185 11.05 -3.34 -1.10
CA GLY A 185 10.34 -2.84 -2.24
C GLY A 185 8.87 -2.53 -1.97
N GLY A 186 8.22 -2.01 -3.00
CA GLY A 186 6.80 -1.74 -3.04
C GLY A 186 6.26 -1.92 -4.45
N TYR A 187 4.98 -1.72 -4.63
CA TYR A 187 4.34 -1.88 -5.93
C TYR A 187 3.04 -1.08 -6.01
N ILE A 188 2.59 -0.91 -7.23
CA ILE A 188 1.20 -0.59 -7.56
C ILE A 188 0.60 -1.71 -8.39
N ALA A 189 -0.71 -1.87 -8.33
CA ALA A 189 -1.50 -2.72 -9.22
C ALA A 189 -2.75 -1.96 -9.67
N GLY A 190 -3.17 -2.17 -10.92
CA GLY A 190 -4.32 -1.47 -11.51
C GLY A 190 -4.52 -1.86 -12.97
N ASP A 191 -5.27 -1.06 -13.71
CA ASP A 191 -5.51 -1.24 -15.13
C ASP A 191 -4.20 -1.20 -15.91
N LYS A 192 -4.13 -1.99 -16.97
CA LYS A 192 -2.92 -2.16 -17.77
C LYS A 192 -2.45 -0.84 -18.38
N GLU A 193 -3.37 -0.06 -18.93
CA GLU A 193 -3.07 1.22 -19.57
C GLU A 193 -2.47 2.22 -18.59
N VAL A 194 -3.02 2.30 -17.38
CA VAL A 194 -2.52 3.19 -16.31
C VAL A 194 -1.14 2.75 -15.85
N VAL A 195 -0.95 1.45 -15.60
CA VAL A 195 0.33 0.89 -15.15
C VAL A 195 1.41 1.06 -16.23
N ASP A 196 1.11 0.82 -17.50
CA ASP A 196 2.04 0.99 -18.63
C ASP A 196 2.39 2.46 -18.88
N ALA A 197 1.43 3.38 -18.71
CA ALA A 197 1.69 4.81 -18.77
C ALA A 197 2.66 5.24 -17.65
N ILE A 198 2.44 4.82 -16.39
CA ILE A 198 3.34 5.10 -15.27
C ILE A 198 4.73 4.51 -15.53
N ARG A 199 4.82 3.27 -16.02
CA ARG A 199 6.08 2.61 -16.42
C ARG A 199 6.87 3.44 -17.43
N SER A 200 6.17 4.11 -18.35
CA SER A 200 6.76 4.82 -19.48
C SER A 200 7.20 6.24 -19.15
N ILE A 201 6.54 6.90 -18.17
CA ILE A 201 6.75 8.34 -17.92
C ILE A 201 7.25 8.69 -16.54
N SER A 202 7.20 7.74 -15.57
CA SER A 202 7.57 8.00 -14.18
C SER A 202 9.08 8.10 -13.99
N PRO A 203 9.66 9.28 -13.66
CA PRO A 203 11.09 9.41 -13.44
C PRO A 203 11.61 8.52 -12.31
N GLY A 204 10.83 8.33 -11.24
CA GLY A 204 11.19 7.46 -10.11
C GLY A 204 11.23 5.97 -10.45
N PHE A 205 10.70 5.58 -11.62
CA PHE A 205 10.84 4.24 -12.17
C PHE A 205 11.93 4.18 -13.26
N ILE A 206 11.91 5.13 -14.21
CA ILE A 206 12.79 5.12 -15.39
C ILE A 206 14.26 5.34 -15.01
N PHE A 207 14.55 6.26 -14.08
CA PHE A 207 15.90 6.70 -13.75
C PHE A 207 16.47 6.09 -12.47
N THR A 208 15.78 5.15 -11.85
CA THR A 208 16.27 4.43 -10.68
C THR A 208 16.76 3.04 -11.04
N THR A 209 17.79 2.56 -10.34
CA THR A 209 18.24 1.18 -10.46
C THR A 209 17.14 0.22 -10.03
N SER A 210 16.93 -0.84 -10.80
CA SER A 210 15.95 -1.88 -10.50
C SER A 210 16.23 -2.59 -9.18
N ILE A 211 15.19 -3.08 -8.53
CA ILE A 211 15.34 -3.98 -7.38
C ILE A 211 16.19 -5.20 -7.80
N PRO A 212 17.12 -5.69 -6.96
CA PRO A 212 17.88 -6.88 -7.27
C PRO A 212 17.00 -8.10 -7.59
N PRO A 213 17.35 -8.91 -8.60
CA PRO A 213 16.59 -10.11 -8.96
C PRO A 213 16.38 -11.08 -7.79
N VAL A 214 17.36 -11.16 -6.88
CA VAL A 214 17.29 -11.99 -5.67
C VAL A 214 16.14 -11.56 -4.74
N ILE A 215 15.89 -10.27 -4.63
CA ILE A 215 14.78 -9.72 -3.84
C ILE A 215 13.45 -10.05 -4.52
N CYS A 216 13.35 -9.88 -5.84
CA CYS A 216 12.16 -10.25 -6.59
C CYS A 216 11.84 -11.75 -6.49
N ALA A 217 12.85 -12.61 -6.57
CA ALA A 217 12.70 -14.07 -6.39
C ALA A 217 12.21 -14.43 -4.98
N GLY A 218 12.73 -13.75 -3.97
CA GLY A 218 12.29 -13.90 -2.58
C GLY A 218 10.84 -13.43 -2.40
N ALA A 219 10.51 -12.23 -2.90
CA ALA A 219 9.17 -11.67 -2.80
C ALA A 219 8.13 -12.54 -3.52
N LEU A 220 8.45 -13.04 -4.72
CA LEU A 220 7.60 -13.99 -5.44
C LEU A 220 7.34 -15.27 -4.64
N ALA A 221 8.37 -15.81 -4.01
CA ALA A 221 8.23 -17.02 -3.18
C ALA A 221 7.39 -16.74 -1.92
N SER A 222 7.61 -15.59 -1.28
CA SER A 222 6.84 -15.16 -0.10
C SER A 222 5.36 -14.91 -0.44
N VAL A 223 5.08 -14.19 -1.53
CA VAL A 223 3.69 -13.94 -1.98
C VAL A 223 2.98 -15.27 -2.27
N LYS A 224 3.62 -16.19 -2.98
CA LYS A 224 3.04 -17.52 -3.24
C LYS A 224 2.75 -18.29 -1.96
N TYR A 225 3.68 -18.26 -0.99
CA TYR A 225 3.48 -18.90 0.30
C TYR A 225 2.35 -18.26 1.12
N LEU A 226 2.24 -16.93 1.10
CA LEU A 226 1.17 -16.21 1.78
C LEU A 226 -0.23 -16.53 1.19
N LYS A 227 -0.30 -16.90 -0.07
CA LYS A 227 -1.56 -17.26 -0.76
C LYS A 227 -2.03 -18.68 -0.47
N ASP A 228 -1.17 -19.56 0.02
CA ASP A 228 -1.48 -20.96 0.27
C ASP A 228 -1.97 -21.21 1.72
N GLU A 229 -2.22 -22.47 2.06
CA GLU A 229 -2.68 -22.88 3.40
C GLU A 229 -1.68 -22.52 4.52
N GLY A 230 -0.38 -22.51 4.22
CA GLY A 230 0.65 -22.08 5.18
C GLY A 230 0.51 -20.59 5.52
N GLY A 231 0.25 -19.75 4.53
CA GLY A 231 -0.02 -18.32 4.72
C GLY A 231 -1.30 -18.06 5.49
N LYS A 232 -2.37 -18.84 5.23
CA LYS A 232 -3.63 -18.76 5.97
C LYS A 232 -3.43 -19.03 7.46
N GLU A 233 -2.69 -20.09 7.80
CA GLU A 233 -2.36 -20.42 9.18
C GLU A 233 -1.51 -19.33 9.85
N LEU A 234 -0.49 -18.77 9.15
CA LEU A 234 0.29 -17.66 9.68
C LEU A 234 -0.57 -16.43 9.97
N ARG A 235 -1.52 -16.07 9.08
CA ARG A 235 -2.45 -14.96 9.31
C ARG A 235 -3.30 -15.21 10.56
N ARG A 236 -3.83 -16.41 10.72
CA ARG A 236 -4.62 -16.78 11.90
C ARG A 236 -3.81 -16.60 13.19
N LEU A 237 -2.60 -17.18 13.24
CA LEU A 237 -1.70 -17.07 14.40
C LEU A 237 -1.31 -15.62 14.69
N HIS A 238 -1.05 -14.81 13.64
CA HIS A 238 -0.71 -13.41 13.80
C HIS A 238 -1.85 -12.61 14.43
N GLN A 239 -3.09 -12.80 13.95
CA GLN A 239 -4.26 -12.12 14.54
C GLN A 239 -4.48 -12.54 16.01
N GLU A 240 -4.32 -13.82 16.33
CA GLU A 240 -4.41 -14.32 17.70
C GLU A 240 -3.35 -13.66 18.61
N LYS A 241 -2.10 -13.55 18.15
CA LYS A 241 -1.03 -12.90 18.91
C LYS A 241 -1.26 -11.41 19.10
N ALA A 242 -1.79 -10.72 18.10
CA ALA A 242 -2.15 -9.31 18.22
C ALA A 242 -3.26 -9.12 19.27
N MET A 243 -4.27 -9.97 19.27
CA MET A 243 -5.35 -9.92 20.25
C MET A 243 -4.85 -10.28 21.67
N GLU A 244 -4.04 -11.32 21.81
CA GLU A 244 -3.42 -11.70 23.07
C GLU A 244 -2.62 -10.54 23.67
N LEU A 245 -1.81 -9.85 22.85
CA LEU A 245 -1.03 -8.69 23.29
C LEU A 245 -1.93 -7.53 23.76
N LYS A 246 -2.99 -7.21 23.01
CA LYS A 246 -3.96 -6.17 23.40
C LYS A 246 -4.61 -6.50 24.74
N THR A 247 -5.02 -7.75 24.95
CA THR A 247 -5.61 -8.22 26.20
C THR A 247 -4.62 -8.09 27.36
N LEU A 248 -3.40 -8.58 27.20
CA LEU A 248 -2.36 -8.48 28.23
C LEU A 248 -2.08 -7.03 28.64
N LEU A 249 -1.93 -6.12 27.65
CA LEU A 249 -1.70 -4.72 27.95
C LEU A 249 -2.86 -4.10 28.74
N THR A 250 -4.09 -4.44 28.37
CA THR A 250 -5.30 -3.98 29.06
C THR A 250 -5.34 -4.51 30.51
N ASP A 251 -5.02 -5.78 30.73
CA ASP A 251 -4.97 -6.42 32.06
C ASP A 251 -3.93 -5.75 32.98
N TYR A 252 -2.84 -5.24 32.40
CA TYR A 252 -1.83 -4.44 33.11
C TYR A 252 -2.16 -2.94 33.18
N ASN A 253 -3.38 -2.52 32.83
CA ASN A 253 -3.82 -1.12 32.79
C ASN A 253 -2.92 -0.23 31.89
N ILE A 254 -2.39 -0.79 30.82
CA ILE A 254 -1.67 -0.03 29.78
C ILE A 254 -2.67 0.36 28.70
N GLU A 255 -2.79 1.67 28.47
CA GLU A 255 -3.74 2.22 27.49
C GLU A 255 -3.31 1.84 26.06
N VAL A 256 -4.16 1.10 25.36
CA VAL A 256 -4.02 0.79 23.93
C VAL A 256 -5.10 1.55 23.18
N TYR A 257 -4.75 2.21 22.08
CA TYR A 257 -5.75 2.85 21.23
C TYR A 257 -6.69 1.79 20.64
N PRO A 258 -8.00 1.94 20.81
CA PRO A 258 -8.96 0.91 20.40
C PRO A 258 -9.05 0.82 18.87
N ASN A 259 -8.81 -0.36 18.33
CA ASN A 259 -8.97 -0.67 16.92
C ASN A 259 -9.20 -2.17 16.71
N GLU A 260 -9.72 -2.54 15.54
CA GLU A 260 -10.01 -3.94 15.18
C GLU A 260 -8.87 -4.65 14.42
N THR A 261 -7.74 -3.97 14.19
CA THR A 261 -6.64 -4.50 13.38
C THR A 261 -5.56 -5.16 14.23
N HIS A 262 -4.50 -5.64 13.58
CA HIS A 262 -3.33 -6.20 14.23
C HIS A 262 -2.42 -5.17 14.91
N LEU A 263 -2.64 -3.90 14.62
CA LEU A 263 -1.83 -2.81 15.20
C LEU A 263 -2.16 -2.63 16.68
N VAL A 264 -1.14 -2.39 17.50
CA VAL A 264 -1.26 -2.25 18.94
C VAL A 264 -0.63 -0.93 19.38
N PRO A 265 -1.30 0.21 19.15
CA PRO A 265 -0.76 1.52 19.52
C PRO A 265 -0.89 1.75 21.03
N VAL A 266 0.24 1.77 21.73
CA VAL A 266 0.29 2.07 23.17
C VAL A 266 0.35 3.58 23.39
N MET A 267 -0.61 4.10 24.15
CA MET A 267 -0.78 5.55 24.36
C MET A 267 0.01 6.03 25.58
N VAL A 268 1.21 6.54 25.37
CA VAL A 268 2.07 7.07 26.45
C VAL A 268 1.76 8.53 26.78
N ARG A 269 1.30 9.31 25.80
CA ARG A 269 0.88 10.73 25.91
C ARG A 269 1.96 11.70 26.41
N ASP A 270 3.21 11.26 26.51
CA ASP A 270 4.37 12.05 26.93
C ASP A 270 5.59 11.66 26.07
N PRO A 271 6.14 12.57 25.25
CA PRO A 271 7.22 12.24 24.33
C PRO A 271 8.51 11.83 25.01
N ILE A 272 8.84 12.42 26.18
CA ILE A 272 10.07 12.10 26.94
C ILE A 272 9.92 10.68 27.53
N LYS A 273 8.79 10.40 28.14
CA LYS A 273 8.48 9.08 28.69
C LYS A 273 8.44 8.03 27.60
N CYS A 274 7.81 8.34 26.45
CA CYS A 274 7.75 7.44 25.29
C CYS A 274 9.14 7.06 24.80
N LYS A 275 10.03 8.06 24.62
CA LYS A 275 11.42 7.80 24.24
C LYS A 275 12.14 6.92 25.28
N LYS A 276 11.99 7.22 26.57
CA LYS A 276 12.62 6.44 27.65
C LYS A 276 12.14 4.98 27.65
N ILE A 277 10.86 4.73 27.45
CA ILE A 277 10.30 3.37 27.35
C ILE A 277 10.91 2.66 26.13
N SER A 278 10.91 3.30 24.96
CA SER A 278 11.48 2.74 23.74
C SER A 278 12.99 2.44 23.85
N ASP A 279 13.74 3.26 24.56
CA ASP A 279 15.20 3.04 24.79
C ASP A 279 15.45 1.88 25.80
N THR A 280 14.44 1.48 26.56
CA THR A 280 14.57 0.46 27.61
C THR A 280 14.16 -0.93 27.10
N LEU A 281 13.23 -1.00 26.12
CA LEU A 281 12.78 -2.22 25.44
C LEU A 281 13.79 -2.70 24.38
#